data_69e849cdbb95bf2cb5ae0b0c9b9d104d
#
_entry.id   69e849cdbb95bf2cb5ae0b0c9b9d104d
#
_cell.length_a   1.000
_cell.length_b   1.000
_cell.length_c   1.000
_cell.angle_alpha   90.00
_cell.angle_beta   90.00
_cell.angle_gamma   90.00
#
_symmetry.space_group_name_H-M   'P 1'
#
loop_
_entity.id
_entity.type
_entity.pdbx_description
1 polymer ?
#
loop_
_entity_poly.entity_id
_entity_poly.type
_entity_poly.pdbx_seq_one_letter_code
_entity_poly.pdbx_strand_id
1 'polypeptide(L)'
;YLRLGSESSDYLIERTDLAGVTKDNIKKYAPLFINKKIKLNYVPHETFVISDKKWLGFAFEQILSNAIKYTKTGGEISIFFEKNKLIIEDNGLGISEEDLPRIFEKGFTGFNGRYEKKSSGLGLYLCKKTLDNLGHKIIITSKVNIGTKVEIIFPEEDRFRE
;
A
#
# COMPACT_ATOMS: atom_id res chain seq x y z
N TYR A 1 13.30 13.20 2.90
CA TYR A 1 14.08 12.30 2.05
C TYR A 1 14.34 10.95 2.69
N LEU A 2 13.98 9.90 1.97
CA LEU A 2 14.11 8.55 2.47
C LEU A 2 15.27 7.83 1.77
N ARG A 3 16.10 7.15 2.56
CA ARG A 3 17.31 6.50 2.05
C ARG A 3 17.06 5.03 1.78
N LEU A 4 16.18 4.74 0.85
CA LEU A 4 15.89 3.37 0.46
C LEU A 4 17.03 2.78 -0.33
N GLY A 5 17.35 1.55 -0.07
CA GLY A 5 18.46 0.86 -0.69
C GLY A 5 19.71 0.88 0.13
N SER A 6 19.75 1.67 1.20
CA SER A 6 20.88 1.61 2.12
C SER A 6 20.70 0.45 3.08
N GLU A 7 21.68 0.28 3.94
CA GLU A 7 21.68 -0.83 4.87
C GLU A 7 20.50 -0.79 5.84
N SER A 8 20.21 -1.92 6.45
CA SER A 8 19.13 -2.06 7.43
C SER A 8 19.26 -1.11 8.61
N SER A 9 20.41 -0.46 8.77
CA SER A 9 20.63 0.53 9.82
C SER A 9 19.69 1.72 9.73
N ASP A 10 19.03 1.93 8.57
CA ASP A 10 18.06 3.00 8.41
C ASP A 10 16.70 2.66 9.03
N TYR A 11 16.50 1.42 9.44
CA TYR A 11 15.23 0.94 9.97
C TYR A 11 15.27 0.78 11.48
N LEU A 12 14.22 1.22 12.15
CA LEU A 12 14.04 1.00 13.58
C LEU A 12 12.95 -0.06 13.75
N ILE A 13 13.38 -1.32 13.86
CA ILE A 13 12.46 -2.44 13.93
C ILE A 13 11.95 -2.60 15.36
N GLU A 14 10.63 -2.56 15.52
CA GLU A 14 10.01 -2.68 16.82
C GLU A 14 8.55 -3.11 16.70
N ARG A 15 7.93 -3.39 17.83
CA ARG A 15 6.50 -3.70 17.88
C ARG A 15 5.74 -2.46 17.46
N THR A 16 5.00 -2.56 16.37
CA THR A 16 4.38 -1.41 15.71
C THR A 16 2.86 -1.55 15.70
N ASP A 17 2.17 -0.49 16.06
CA ASP A 17 0.71 -0.42 16.06
C ASP A 17 0.21 -0.22 14.63
N LEU A 18 -0.25 -1.31 14.01
CA LEU A 18 -0.71 -1.27 12.61
C LEU A 18 -1.95 -0.40 12.44
N ALA A 19 -2.88 -0.45 13.40
CA ALA A 19 -4.08 0.37 13.33
C ALA A 19 -3.71 1.86 13.37
N GLY A 20 -2.75 2.22 14.23
CA GLY A 20 -2.27 3.60 14.31
C GLY A 20 -1.64 4.07 13.01
N VAL A 21 -0.79 3.24 12.41
CA VAL A 21 -0.12 3.59 11.15
C VAL A 21 -1.14 3.83 10.03
N THR A 22 -2.11 2.93 9.89
CA THR A 22 -3.11 3.07 8.83
C THR A 22 -4.02 4.28 9.07
N LYS A 23 -4.44 4.47 10.31
CA LYS A 23 -5.31 5.59 10.68
C LYS A 23 -4.66 6.93 10.39
N ASP A 24 -3.40 7.10 10.79
CA ASP A 24 -2.69 8.35 10.60
C ASP A 24 -2.57 8.71 9.11
N ASN A 25 -2.26 7.71 8.28
CA ASN A 25 -2.13 7.95 6.85
C ASN A 25 -3.48 8.19 6.18
N ILE A 26 -4.52 7.51 6.60
CA ILE A 26 -5.88 7.74 6.09
C ILE A 26 -6.31 9.18 6.37
N LYS A 27 -6.04 9.68 7.57
CA LYS A 27 -6.35 11.07 7.92
C LYS A 27 -5.64 12.05 7.01
N LYS A 28 -4.40 11.77 6.68
CA LYS A 28 -3.60 12.61 5.80
C LYS A 28 -4.23 12.72 4.40
N TYR A 29 -4.82 11.64 3.92
CA TYR A 29 -5.43 11.59 2.59
C TYR A 29 -6.93 11.85 2.58
N ALA A 30 -7.54 12.12 3.73
CA ALA A 30 -8.97 12.38 3.81
C ALA A 30 -9.48 13.43 2.81
N PRO A 31 -8.76 14.55 2.59
CA PRO A 31 -9.22 15.54 1.60
C PRO A 31 -9.37 14.96 0.20
N LEU A 32 -8.51 14.03 -0.19
CA LEU A 32 -8.58 13.41 -1.51
C LEU A 32 -9.78 12.48 -1.64
N PHE A 33 -10.11 11.74 -0.59
CA PHE A 33 -11.32 10.91 -0.56
C PHE A 33 -12.56 11.79 -0.73
N ILE A 34 -12.62 12.88 0.00
CA ILE A 34 -13.75 13.80 -0.04
C ILE A 34 -13.88 14.43 -1.42
N ASN A 35 -12.77 14.90 -1.97
CA ASN A 35 -12.74 15.58 -3.26
C ASN A 35 -13.21 14.67 -4.40
N LYS A 36 -12.80 13.41 -4.40
CA LYS A 36 -13.23 12.43 -5.40
C LYS A 36 -14.51 11.71 -5.02
N LYS A 37 -15.10 12.03 -3.88
CA LYS A 37 -16.33 11.40 -3.40
C LYS A 37 -16.19 9.89 -3.31
N ILE A 38 -15.01 9.41 -2.91
CA ILE A 38 -14.73 8.00 -2.75
C ILE A 38 -15.23 7.56 -1.38
N LYS A 39 -16.02 6.49 -1.37
CA LYS A 39 -16.49 5.89 -0.13
C LYS A 39 -15.36 5.06 0.48
N LEU A 40 -15.03 5.33 1.73
CA LEU A 40 -14.02 4.56 2.45
C LEU A 40 -14.69 3.61 3.43
N ASN A 41 -14.37 2.33 3.31
CA ASN A 41 -14.79 1.33 4.28
C ASN A 41 -13.53 0.93 5.05
N TYR A 42 -13.35 1.46 6.24
CA TYR A 42 -12.18 1.21 7.06
C TYR A 42 -12.58 0.43 8.30
N VAL A 43 -12.09 -0.80 8.40
CA VAL A 43 -12.46 -1.72 9.49
C VAL A 43 -11.18 -2.24 10.16
N PRO A 44 -10.53 -1.41 10.98
CA PRO A 44 -9.33 -1.84 11.70
C PRO A 44 -9.72 -2.57 12.98
N HIS A 45 -8.78 -3.36 13.49
CA HIS A 45 -8.84 -3.82 14.87
C HIS A 45 -7.43 -3.75 15.42
N GLU A 46 -7.31 -3.75 16.73
CA GLU A 46 -6.02 -3.66 17.38
C GLU A 46 -5.10 -4.77 16.89
N THR A 47 -3.98 -4.40 16.32
CA THR A 47 -3.04 -5.34 15.72
C THR A 47 -1.63 -4.75 15.83
N PHE A 48 -0.70 -5.58 16.32
CA PHE A 48 0.70 -5.18 16.39
C PHE A 48 1.52 -6.08 15.50
N VAL A 49 2.47 -5.50 14.80
CA VAL A 49 3.37 -6.23 13.92
C VAL A 49 4.80 -5.79 14.22
N ILE A 50 5.76 -6.64 13.90
CA ILE A 50 7.18 -6.29 14.04
C ILE A 50 7.60 -5.60 12.76
N SER A 51 7.83 -4.31 12.84
CA SER A 51 8.10 -3.50 11.66
C SER A 51 8.76 -2.18 12.06
N ASP A 52 8.82 -1.25 11.12
CA ASP A 52 9.28 0.11 11.35
C ASP A 52 8.10 1.03 11.05
N LYS A 53 7.66 1.78 12.03
CA LYS A 53 6.49 2.64 11.92
C LYS A 53 6.58 3.62 10.74
N LYS A 54 7.73 4.27 10.60
CA LYS A 54 7.94 5.28 9.56
C LYS A 54 7.92 4.66 8.17
N TRP A 55 8.67 3.57 7.99
CA TRP A 55 8.81 2.95 6.68
C TRP A 55 7.57 2.15 6.27
N LEU A 56 6.92 1.51 7.24
CA LEU A 56 5.64 0.85 6.98
C LEU A 56 4.59 1.89 6.58
N GLY A 57 4.58 3.03 7.26
CA GLY A 57 3.70 4.13 6.90
C GLY A 57 3.95 4.63 5.48
N PHE A 58 5.22 4.75 5.09
CA PHE A 58 5.59 5.14 3.74
C PHE A 58 5.05 4.15 2.71
N ALA A 59 5.24 2.84 2.96
CA ALA A 59 4.76 1.81 2.03
C ALA A 59 3.24 1.83 1.90
N PHE A 60 2.54 1.92 3.03
CA PHE A 60 1.09 2.01 3.03
C PHE A 60 0.61 3.25 2.28
N GLU A 61 1.30 4.37 2.48
CA GLU A 61 0.96 5.62 1.79
C GLU A 61 1.05 5.48 0.27
N GLN A 62 2.05 4.78 -0.23
CA GLN A 62 2.17 4.55 -1.67
C GLN A 62 1.00 3.74 -2.22
N ILE A 63 0.60 2.72 -1.48
CA ILE A 63 -0.53 1.88 -1.88
C ILE A 63 -1.83 2.67 -1.84
N LEU A 64 -2.04 3.43 -0.78
CA LEU A 64 -3.25 4.24 -0.60
C LEU A 64 -3.35 5.32 -1.68
N SER A 65 -2.25 5.99 -1.94
CA SER A 65 -2.18 7.03 -2.98
C SER A 65 -2.55 6.45 -4.35
N ASN A 66 -2.02 5.28 -4.68
CA ASN A 66 -2.35 4.61 -5.94
C ASN A 66 -3.83 4.22 -6.00
N ALA A 67 -4.37 3.68 -4.91
CA ALA A 67 -5.78 3.30 -4.88
C ALA A 67 -6.68 4.52 -5.15
N ILE A 68 -6.39 5.64 -4.51
CA ILE A 68 -7.16 6.87 -4.72
C ILE A 68 -7.02 7.37 -6.16
N LYS A 69 -5.79 7.36 -6.68
CA LYS A 69 -5.48 7.85 -8.02
C LYS A 69 -6.28 7.12 -9.09
N TYR A 70 -6.35 5.80 -8.99
CA TYR A 70 -6.97 4.97 -10.02
C TYR A 70 -8.42 4.57 -9.73
N THR A 71 -8.98 5.03 -8.63
CA THR A 71 -10.40 4.85 -8.33
C THR A 71 -11.16 6.05 -8.90
N LYS A 72 -12.25 5.78 -9.62
CA LYS A 72 -13.04 6.84 -10.23
C LYS A 72 -13.77 7.66 -9.18
N THR A 73 -14.14 8.88 -9.55
CA THR A 73 -14.99 9.72 -8.72
C THR A 73 -16.25 8.93 -8.35
N GLY A 74 -16.57 8.88 -7.08
CA GLY A 74 -17.73 8.14 -6.59
C GLY A 74 -17.46 6.66 -6.35
N GLY A 75 -16.21 6.22 -6.53
CA GLY A 75 -15.84 4.83 -6.30
C GLY A 75 -15.71 4.46 -4.83
N GLU A 76 -15.08 3.34 -4.57
CA GLU A 76 -15.04 2.77 -3.23
C GLU A 76 -13.68 2.13 -2.94
N ILE A 77 -13.17 2.36 -1.73
CA ILE A 77 -11.92 1.75 -1.26
C ILE A 77 -12.22 1.13 0.11
N SER A 78 -11.82 -0.13 0.28
CA SER A 78 -11.96 -0.85 1.54
C SER A 78 -10.60 -1.16 2.11
N ILE A 79 -10.41 -0.92 3.40
CA ILE A 79 -9.16 -1.20 4.12
C ILE A 79 -9.53 -2.00 5.36
N PHE A 80 -8.98 -3.18 5.47
CA PHE A 80 -9.33 -4.06 6.59
C PHE A 80 -8.18 -5.01 6.92
N PHE A 81 -8.27 -5.62 8.09
CA PHE A 81 -7.23 -6.50 8.62
C PHE A 81 -7.77 -7.92 8.66
N GLU A 82 -6.97 -8.88 8.21
CA GLU A 82 -7.30 -10.30 8.28
C GLU A 82 -6.07 -11.07 8.75
N LYS A 83 -6.16 -11.70 9.92
CA LYS A 83 -5.04 -12.46 10.47
C LYS A 83 -3.75 -11.62 10.39
N ASN A 84 -2.79 -12.08 9.62
CA ASN A 84 -1.49 -11.40 9.46
C ASN A 84 -1.43 -10.56 8.19
N LYS A 85 -2.57 -10.07 7.72
CA LYS A 85 -2.65 -9.29 6.49
C LYS A 85 -3.31 -7.94 6.69
N LEU A 86 -2.79 -6.96 5.96
CA LEU A 86 -3.45 -5.68 5.75
C LEU A 86 -3.91 -5.66 4.31
N ILE A 87 -5.20 -5.44 4.09
CA ILE A 87 -5.80 -5.51 2.76
C ILE A 87 -6.35 -4.16 2.36
N ILE A 88 -6.00 -3.71 1.16
CA ILE A 88 -6.50 -2.47 0.55
C ILE A 88 -7.13 -2.87 -0.79
N GLU A 89 -8.43 -2.68 -0.91
CA GLU A 89 -9.17 -3.10 -2.08
C GLU A 89 -9.94 -1.93 -2.67
N ASP A 90 -9.82 -1.72 -3.98
CA ASP A 90 -10.56 -0.65 -4.66
C ASP A 90 -11.36 -1.22 -5.84
N ASN A 91 -12.37 -0.48 -6.26
CA ASN A 91 -13.15 -0.82 -7.45
C ASN A 91 -12.78 0.10 -8.63
N GLY A 92 -11.50 0.42 -8.74
CA GLY A 92 -11.00 1.32 -9.77
C GLY A 92 -10.77 0.66 -11.13
N LEU A 93 -9.88 1.29 -11.89
CA LEU A 93 -9.62 0.89 -13.28
C LEU A 93 -9.01 -0.50 -13.42
N GLY A 94 -8.33 -0.97 -12.38
CA GLY A 94 -7.63 -2.25 -12.44
C GLY A 94 -6.34 -2.17 -13.24
N ILE A 95 -5.65 -3.29 -13.28
CA ILE A 95 -4.36 -3.42 -13.97
C ILE A 95 -4.47 -4.59 -14.93
N SER A 96 -4.02 -4.41 -16.18
CA SER A 96 -4.06 -5.47 -17.19
C SER A 96 -3.14 -6.63 -16.80
N GLU A 97 -3.44 -7.81 -17.33
CA GLU A 97 -2.59 -8.98 -17.14
C GLU A 97 -1.18 -8.75 -17.66
N GLU A 98 -1.04 -7.96 -18.72
CA GLU A 98 0.26 -7.63 -19.29
C GLU A 98 1.10 -6.76 -18.35
N ASP A 99 0.45 -5.80 -17.71
CA ASP A 99 1.15 -4.84 -16.85
C ASP A 99 1.42 -5.39 -15.45
N LEU A 100 0.55 -6.27 -14.96
CA LEU A 100 0.63 -6.74 -13.57
C LEU A 100 2.01 -7.28 -13.16
N PRO A 101 2.69 -8.10 -13.98
CA PRO A 101 4.03 -8.56 -13.60
C PRO A 101 5.09 -7.46 -13.55
N ARG A 102 4.79 -6.29 -14.09
CA ARG A 102 5.75 -5.20 -14.23
C ARG A 102 5.54 -4.03 -13.30
N ILE A 103 4.48 -4.06 -12.49
CA ILE A 103 4.10 -2.88 -11.69
C ILE A 103 5.14 -2.47 -10.65
N PHE A 104 6.02 -3.39 -10.25
CA PHE A 104 7.08 -3.08 -9.29
C PHE A 104 8.39 -2.71 -9.95
N GLU A 105 8.47 -2.71 -11.28
CA GLU A 105 9.68 -2.31 -11.99
C GLU A 105 9.91 -0.82 -11.82
N LYS A 106 11.17 -0.45 -11.64
CA LYS A 106 11.55 0.94 -11.47
C LYS A 106 11.19 1.75 -12.72
N GLY A 107 10.39 2.79 -12.52
CA GLY A 107 10.00 3.67 -13.62
C GLY A 107 8.83 3.18 -14.48
N PHE A 108 8.28 1.99 -14.19
CA PHE A 108 7.15 1.50 -14.97
C PHE A 108 5.87 2.24 -14.59
N THR A 109 5.15 2.78 -15.58
CA THR A 109 3.90 3.50 -15.34
C THR A 109 2.67 2.78 -15.90
N GLY A 110 2.87 1.81 -16.80
CA GLY A 110 1.77 1.06 -17.39
C GLY A 110 0.85 1.93 -18.24
N PHE A 111 -0.22 1.31 -18.74
CA PHE A 111 -1.19 2.02 -19.57
C PHE A 111 -1.90 3.13 -18.79
N ASN A 112 -2.40 2.81 -17.59
CA ASN A 112 -3.13 3.78 -16.78
C ASN A 112 -2.23 4.93 -16.32
N GLY A 113 -0.97 4.62 -16.02
CA GLY A 113 -0.01 5.63 -15.58
C GLY A 113 0.32 6.66 -16.64
N ARG A 114 0.14 6.31 -17.91
CA ARG A 114 0.44 7.24 -19.02
C ARG A 114 -0.49 8.44 -19.04
N TYR A 115 -1.66 8.31 -18.46
CA TYR A 115 -2.63 9.41 -18.39
C TYR A 115 -2.38 10.32 -17.20
N GLU A 116 -1.48 9.92 -16.32
CA GLU A 116 -1.12 10.71 -15.15
C GLU A 116 0.24 11.34 -15.38
N LYS A 117 0.23 12.60 -15.76
CA LYS A 117 1.46 13.33 -16.09
C LYS A 117 2.48 13.36 -14.97
N LYS A 118 2.05 13.20 -13.72
CA LYS A 118 2.92 13.25 -12.56
C LYS A 118 3.40 11.89 -12.09
N SER A 119 2.96 10.82 -12.75
CA SER A 119 3.35 9.48 -12.37
C SER A 119 4.81 9.22 -12.79
N SER A 120 5.65 8.91 -11.83
CA SER A 120 7.06 8.64 -12.08
C SER A 120 7.37 7.15 -12.18
N GLY A 121 6.44 6.28 -11.78
CA GLY A 121 6.67 4.85 -11.74
C GLY A 121 7.58 4.42 -10.60
N LEU A 122 7.86 5.30 -9.65
CA LEU A 122 8.76 4.98 -8.53
C LEU A 122 8.04 4.56 -7.26
N GLY A 123 6.77 4.95 -7.11
CA GLY A 123 6.02 4.71 -5.88
C GLY A 123 5.93 3.23 -5.50
N LEU A 124 5.46 2.39 -6.42
CA LEU A 124 5.34 0.95 -6.15
C LEU A 124 6.70 0.26 -6.09
N TYR A 125 7.67 0.70 -6.90
CA TYR A 125 9.02 0.18 -6.81
C TYR A 125 9.58 0.39 -5.40
N LEU A 126 9.49 1.61 -4.88
CA LEU A 126 10.00 1.94 -3.55
C LEU A 126 9.20 1.24 -2.45
N CYS A 127 7.89 1.13 -2.65
CA CYS A 127 7.01 0.41 -1.72
C CYS A 127 7.46 -1.04 -1.56
N LYS A 128 7.64 -1.74 -2.69
CA LYS A 128 8.07 -3.15 -2.65
C LYS A 128 9.43 -3.29 -2.01
N LYS A 129 10.37 -2.42 -2.37
CA LYS A 129 11.71 -2.45 -1.81
C LYS A 129 11.68 -2.26 -0.30
N THR A 130 10.87 -1.32 0.17
CA THR A 130 10.70 -1.06 1.60
C THR A 130 10.13 -2.28 2.31
N LEU A 131 9.06 -2.86 1.77
CA LEU A 131 8.43 -4.03 2.38
C LEU A 131 9.36 -5.23 2.38
N ASP A 132 10.11 -5.45 1.32
CA ASP A 132 11.11 -6.52 1.26
C ASP A 132 12.16 -6.33 2.37
N ASN A 133 12.63 -5.11 2.55
CA ASN A 133 13.62 -4.81 3.60
C ASN A 133 13.06 -5.04 5.00
N LEU A 134 11.76 -4.84 5.17
CA LEU A 134 11.08 -5.05 6.46
C LEU A 134 10.70 -6.52 6.69
N GLY A 135 10.88 -7.37 5.68
CA GLY A 135 10.49 -8.79 5.80
C GLY A 135 9.01 -9.02 5.57
N HIS A 136 8.32 -8.10 4.96
CA HIS A 136 6.89 -8.22 4.64
C HIS A 136 6.70 -8.56 3.17
N LYS A 137 5.63 -9.28 2.86
CA LYS A 137 5.29 -9.61 1.48
C LYS A 137 4.19 -8.71 0.99
N ILE A 138 4.18 -8.42 -0.32
CA ILE A 138 3.10 -7.71 -0.95
C ILE A 138 2.59 -8.54 -2.12
N ILE A 139 1.27 -8.71 -2.19
CA ILE A 139 0.61 -9.42 -3.28
C ILE A 139 -0.44 -8.50 -3.85
N ILE A 140 -0.44 -8.35 -5.18
CA ILE A 140 -1.44 -7.54 -5.86
C ILE A 140 -2.21 -8.41 -6.84
N THR A 141 -3.54 -8.39 -6.70
CA THR A 141 -4.46 -9.04 -7.63
C THR A 141 -5.30 -7.95 -8.26
N SER A 142 -5.55 -8.04 -9.55
CA SER A 142 -6.28 -6.98 -10.23
C SER A 142 -7.00 -7.50 -11.46
N LYS A 143 -8.06 -6.80 -11.83
CA LYS A 143 -8.82 -7.09 -13.03
C LYS A 143 -9.30 -5.78 -13.63
N VAL A 144 -9.04 -5.59 -14.92
CA VAL A 144 -9.40 -4.36 -15.62
C VAL A 144 -10.89 -4.09 -15.46
N ASN A 145 -11.22 -2.85 -15.14
CA ASN A 145 -12.59 -2.35 -14.91
C ASN A 145 -13.32 -2.96 -13.72
N ILE A 146 -12.65 -3.80 -12.93
CA ILE A 146 -13.21 -4.36 -11.71
C ILE A 146 -12.54 -3.73 -10.49
N GLY A 147 -11.22 -3.72 -10.48
CA GLY A 147 -10.48 -3.11 -9.40
C GLY A 147 -9.20 -3.84 -9.04
N THR A 148 -8.60 -3.41 -7.93
CA THR A 148 -7.30 -3.92 -7.48
C THR A 148 -7.37 -4.23 -5.99
N LYS A 149 -6.75 -5.34 -5.61
CA LYS A 149 -6.62 -5.76 -4.22
C LYS A 149 -5.14 -5.88 -3.91
N VAL A 150 -4.70 -5.16 -2.89
CA VAL A 150 -3.32 -5.21 -2.41
C VAL A 150 -3.33 -5.85 -1.02
N GLU A 151 -2.47 -6.84 -0.82
CA GLU A 151 -2.31 -7.49 0.46
C GLU A 151 -0.88 -7.34 0.94
N ILE A 152 -0.71 -6.77 2.14
CA ILE A 152 0.57 -6.77 2.82
C ILE A 152 0.51 -7.90 3.83
N ILE A 153 1.45 -8.84 3.74
CA ILE A 153 1.48 -10.03 4.59
C ILE A 153 2.64 -9.92 5.55
N PHE A 154 2.34 -9.93 6.83
CA PHE A 154 3.34 -9.85 7.89
C PHE A 154 3.71 -11.26 8.35
N PRO A 155 4.97 -11.49 8.76
CA PRO A 155 5.34 -12.77 9.35
C PRO A 155 4.46 -13.05 10.57
N GLU A 156 4.22 -14.31 10.82
CA GLU A 156 3.45 -14.73 12.00
C GLU A 156 4.13 -14.21 13.28
N GLU A 157 3.32 -13.72 14.21
CA GLU A 157 3.84 -13.17 15.45
C GLU A 157 4.71 -14.13 16.23
N ASP A 158 4.36 -15.42 16.19
CA ASP A 158 5.10 -16.46 16.92
C ASP A 158 6.57 -16.51 16.58
N ARG A 159 6.94 -16.06 15.39
CA ARG A 159 8.34 -16.06 14.95
C ARG A 159 9.20 -15.07 15.72
N PHE A 160 8.59 -14.15 16.42
CA PHE A 160 9.30 -13.09 17.11
C PHE A 160 9.23 -13.21 18.64
N ARG A 161 8.69 -14.31 19.14
CA ARG A 161 8.58 -14.54 20.59
C ARG A 161 9.81 -15.19 21.21
N GLU A 162 10.71 -15.62 20.39
CA GLU A 162 11.95 -16.22 20.85
C GLU A 162 13.04 -15.17 21.08
#